data_a5567052f93a7e586ecb3a60f34edd98
#
_entry.id   a5567052f93a7e586ecb3a60f34edd98
#
_cell.length_a   1.000
_cell.length_b   1.000
_cell.length_c   1.000
_cell.angle_alpha   90.00
_cell.angle_beta   90.00
_cell.angle_gamma   90.00
#
_symmetry.space_group_name_H-M   'P 1'
#
loop_
_entity.id
_entity.type
_entity.pdbx_description
1 polymer ?
#
loop_
_entity_poly.entity_id
_entity_poly.type
_entity_poly.pdbx_seq_one_letter_code
_entity_poly.pdbx_strand_id
1 'polypeptide(L)'
;KALHVHGYLGAFEKVARRTAAAIDGLAEAGVPLVGIDPSMTLTFRSEYSGTGMKGRVLLPQEWLTTILDRLPSGAVGQRRRIHLMAHCTERTNAPAAVGQWKTIFDKLGIELIVDDVGCCGMAGTFGHEVRNRALSETLYAMSWKPALAAPDRVDVVMATGYSCRSQVKLMDGVKLPHPLQAIL
;
A
#
# COMPACT_ATOMS: atom_id res chain seq x y z
N LYS A 1 7.75 8.59 9.90
CA LYS A 1 6.30 8.86 9.99
C LYS A 1 5.84 8.94 11.43
N ALA A 2 6.23 8.01 12.33
CA ALA A 2 5.80 8.04 13.73
C ALA A 2 6.09 9.40 14.41
N LEU A 3 7.29 9.95 14.25
CA LEU A 3 7.64 11.27 14.80
C LEU A 3 6.68 12.38 14.35
N HIS A 4 6.30 12.38 13.08
CA HIS A 4 5.35 13.34 12.51
C HIS A 4 3.95 13.18 13.12
N VAL A 5 3.44 11.94 13.15
CA VAL A 5 2.10 11.64 13.68
C VAL A 5 1.97 12.00 15.17
N HIS A 6 3.04 11.82 15.95
CA HIS A 6 3.06 12.17 17.38
C HIS A 6 3.45 13.62 17.67
N GLY A 7 3.61 14.47 16.64
CA GLY A 7 3.89 15.89 16.78
C GLY A 7 5.33 16.26 17.13
N TYR A 8 6.28 15.31 17.07
CA TYR A 8 7.72 15.57 17.27
C TYR A 8 8.34 16.19 16.00
N LEU A 9 7.81 17.36 15.58
CA LEU A 9 8.09 17.94 14.27
C LEU A 9 9.57 18.30 14.07
N GLY A 10 10.26 18.85 15.09
CA GLY A 10 11.69 19.16 14.97
C GLY A 10 12.57 17.91 14.81
N ALA A 11 12.26 16.84 15.54
CA ALA A 11 12.93 15.55 15.36
C ALA A 11 12.63 14.92 14.00
N PHE A 12 11.37 15.04 13.54
CA PHE A 12 10.96 14.59 12.22
C PHE A 12 11.74 15.33 11.12
N GLU A 13 11.81 16.66 11.18
CA GLU A 13 12.50 17.49 10.18
C GLU A 13 13.98 17.09 10.06
N LYS A 14 14.68 16.92 11.19
CA LYS A 14 16.09 16.49 11.19
C LYS A 14 16.30 15.14 10.49
N VAL A 15 15.43 14.16 10.79
CA VAL A 15 15.47 12.84 10.15
C VAL A 15 15.07 12.94 8.68
N ALA A 16 14.04 13.73 8.37
CA ALA A 16 13.55 13.89 7.01
C ALA A 16 14.60 14.49 6.08
N ARG A 17 15.31 15.55 6.49
CA ARG A 17 16.39 16.15 5.70
C ARG A 17 17.52 15.16 5.42
N ARG A 18 17.94 14.36 6.41
CA ARG A 18 18.96 13.34 6.21
C ARG A 18 18.51 12.24 5.25
N THR A 19 17.25 11.81 5.38
CA THR A 19 16.69 10.78 4.50
C THR A 19 16.50 11.32 3.08
N ALA A 20 16.06 12.59 2.94
CA ALA A 20 15.94 13.24 1.65
C ALA A 20 17.27 13.30 0.89
N ALA A 21 18.37 13.69 1.57
CA ALA A 21 19.69 13.70 0.98
C ALA A 21 20.15 12.31 0.49
N ALA A 22 19.84 11.24 1.25
CA ALA A 22 20.15 9.87 0.83
C ALA A 22 19.31 9.43 -0.39
N ILE A 23 18.02 9.80 -0.42
CA ILE A 23 17.11 9.54 -1.54
C ILE A 23 17.62 10.27 -2.79
N ASP A 24 18.00 11.54 -2.65
CA ASP A 24 18.52 12.35 -3.77
C ASP A 24 19.81 11.76 -4.34
N GLY A 25 20.76 11.34 -3.48
CA GLY A 25 21.99 10.70 -3.94
C GLY A 25 21.76 9.40 -4.72
N LEU A 26 20.81 8.58 -4.29
CA LEU A 26 20.43 7.36 -5.04
C LEU A 26 19.72 7.69 -6.36
N ALA A 27 18.87 8.69 -6.37
CA ALA A 27 18.18 9.14 -7.57
C ALA A 27 19.16 9.72 -8.61
N GLU A 28 20.15 10.51 -8.16
CA GLU A 28 21.23 11.04 -9.00
C GLU A 28 22.10 9.94 -9.61
N ALA A 29 22.28 8.83 -8.88
CA ALA A 29 22.96 7.64 -9.39
C ALA A 29 22.10 6.80 -10.35
N GLY A 30 20.87 7.24 -10.69
CA GLY A 30 19.97 6.54 -11.60
C GLY A 30 19.31 5.29 -11.01
N VAL A 31 19.34 5.11 -9.68
CA VAL A 31 18.73 3.97 -9.01
C VAL A 31 17.22 4.20 -8.86
N PRO A 32 16.35 3.31 -9.39
CA PRO A 32 14.91 3.39 -9.17
C PRO A 32 14.59 3.19 -7.69
N LEU A 33 13.86 4.13 -7.12
CA LEU A 33 13.44 4.07 -5.71
C LEU A 33 11.99 3.63 -5.63
N VAL A 34 11.76 2.47 -5.03
CA VAL A 34 10.43 1.88 -4.91
C VAL A 34 10.10 1.59 -3.45
N GLY A 35 9.02 2.17 -2.96
CA GLY A 35 8.53 1.95 -1.61
C GLY A 35 7.36 0.97 -1.62
N ILE A 36 7.48 -0.12 -0.88
CA ILE A 36 6.49 -1.22 -0.88
C ILE A 36 5.21 -0.83 -0.10
N ASP A 37 5.35 -0.08 1.00
CA ASP A 37 4.19 0.33 1.79
C ASP A 37 3.67 1.70 1.33
N PRO A 38 2.40 1.79 0.90
CA PRO A 38 1.82 3.04 0.42
C PRO A 38 1.88 4.18 1.43
N SER A 39 1.66 3.89 2.70
CA SER A 39 1.66 4.89 3.77
C SER A 39 3.03 5.55 3.94
N MET A 40 4.10 4.76 3.86
CA MET A 40 5.47 5.31 3.94
C MET A 40 5.88 5.98 2.64
N THR A 41 5.59 5.37 1.50
CA THR A 41 5.93 5.92 0.18
C THR A 41 5.29 7.29 -0.05
N LEU A 42 4.02 7.42 0.28
CA LEU A 42 3.30 8.68 0.13
C LEU A 42 3.72 9.73 1.17
N THR A 43 4.25 9.33 2.33
CA THR A 43 4.88 10.25 3.28
C THR A 43 6.08 10.98 2.65
N PHE A 44 6.88 10.32 1.82
CA PHE A 44 7.97 10.98 1.10
C PHE A 44 7.48 12.04 0.10
N ARG A 45 6.25 11.92 -0.39
CA ARG A 45 5.67 12.87 -1.37
C ARG A 45 4.97 14.05 -0.72
N SER A 46 4.46 13.90 0.50
CA SER A 46 3.69 14.93 1.20
C SER A 46 4.48 15.56 2.35
N GLU A 47 4.78 14.80 3.39
CA GLU A 47 5.38 15.31 4.61
C GLU A 47 6.86 15.72 4.43
N TYR A 48 7.52 15.24 3.38
CA TYR A 48 8.90 15.62 3.03
C TYR A 48 8.99 16.84 2.11
N SER A 49 7.88 17.46 1.71
CA SER A 49 7.87 18.63 0.81
C SER A 49 8.76 19.78 1.30
N GLY A 50 8.80 20.02 2.61
CA GLY A 50 9.65 21.06 3.22
C GLY A 50 11.15 20.75 3.27
N THR A 51 11.60 19.56 2.84
CA THR A 51 13.03 19.18 2.85
C THR A 51 13.77 19.60 1.61
N GLY A 52 13.08 19.97 0.53
CA GLY A 52 13.67 20.23 -0.78
C GLY A 52 14.08 18.95 -1.54
N MET A 53 13.62 17.78 -1.11
CA MET A 53 13.87 16.49 -1.77
C MET A 53 13.49 16.52 -3.25
N LYS A 54 14.39 16.09 -4.12
CA LYS A 54 14.21 16.00 -5.59
C LYS A 54 13.90 14.58 -6.04
N GLY A 55 14.48 13.59 -5.37
CA GLY A 55 14.28 12.19 -5.68
C GLY A 55 12.82 11.76 -5.43
N ARG A 56 12.25 11.00 -6.37
CA ARG A 56 10.88 10.48 -6.26
C ARG A 56 10.90 9.01 -5.88
N VAL A 57 10.21 8.67 -4.79
CA VAL A 57 9.95 7.28 -4.42
C VAL A 57 8.63 6.86 -5.06
N LEU A 58 8.69 5.83 -5.91
CA LEU A 58 7.54 5.27 -6.61
C LEU A 58 6.82 4.23 -5.75
N LEU A 59 5.52 4.10 -5.94
CA LEU A 59 4.80 2.91 -5.52
C LEU A 59 5.18 1.73 -6.43
N PRO A 60 5.08 0.46 -5.98
CA PRO A 60 5.47 -0.69 -6.78
C PRO A 60 4.79 -0.73 -8.15
N GLN A 61 3.48 -0.47 -8.20
CA GLN A 61 2.72 -0.47 -9.44
C GLN A 61 3.10 0.68 -10.37
N GLU A 62 3.48 1.84 -9.85
CA GLU A 62 3.97 2.94 -10.68
C GLU A 62 5.28 2.54 -11.37
N TRP A 63 6.17 1.89 -10.66
CA TRP A 63 7.43 1.40 -11.23
C TRP A 63 7.19 0.24 -12.20
N LEU A 64 6.37 -0.75 -11.84
CA LEU A 64 6.07 -1.90 -12.69
C LEU A 64 5.44 -1.50 -14.04
N THR A 65 4.62 -0.45 -14.05
CA THR A 65 4.06 0.07 -15.31
C THR A 65 5.13 0.66 -16.23
N THR A 66 6.24 1.18 -15.71
CA THR A 66 7.36 1.67 -16.55
C THR A 66 8.12 0.55 -17.25
N ILE A 67 7.99 -0.68 -16.76
CA ILE A 67 8.62 -1.90 -17.31
C ILE A 67 7.59 -2.95 -17.72
N LEU A 68 6.35 -2.53 -18.01
CA LEU A 68 5.23 -3.44 -18.27
C LEU A 68 5.52 -4.41 -19.41
N ASP A 69 6.22 -3.97 -20.46
CA ASP A 69 6.59 -4.81 -21.60
C ASP A 69 7.59 -5.93 -21.24
N ARG A 70 8.30 -5.76 -20.13
CA ARG A 70 9.26 -6.75 -19.62
C ARG A 70 8.62 -7.79 -18.72
N LEU A 71 7.37 -7.56 -18.29
CA LEU A 71 6.61 -8.52 -17.50
C LEU A 71 6.13 -9.67 -18.40
N PRO A 72 6.06 -10.90 -17.88
CA PRO A 72 5.52 -12.02 -18.63
C PRO A 72 4.06 -11.74 -19.01
N SER A 73 3.67 -12.16 -20.21
CA SER A 73 2.26 -12.17 -20.58
C SER A 73 1.61 -13.43 -20.05
N GLY A 74 0.47 -13.28 -19.40
CA GLY A 74 -0.31 -14.42 -18.93
C GLY A 74 -0.84 -15.28 -20.08
N ALA A 75 -0.93 -16.58 -19.85
CA ALA A 75 -1.57 -17.48 -20.79
C ALA A 75 -3.06 -17.16 -20.93
N VAL A 76 -3.56 -17.21 -22.16
CA VAL A 76 -5.00 -17.15 -22.43
C VAL A 76 -5.61 -18.47 -21.94
N GLY A 77 -6.23 -18.48 -20.77
CA GLY A 77 -6.78 -19.68 -20.13
C GLY A 77 -7.71 -19.30 -18.98
N GLN A 78 -7.84 -20.16 -17.98
CA GLN A 78 -8.66 -19.86 -16.81
C GLN A 78 -8.16 -18.58 -16.14
N ARG A 79 -8.93 -17.47 -16.25
CA ARG A 79 -8.63 -16.22 -15.55
C ARG A 79 -8.79 -16.44 -14.05
N ARG A 80 -7.66 -16.52 -13.35
CA ARG A 80 -7.64 -16.46 -11.91
C ARG A 80 -8.14 -15.07 -11.50
N ARG A 81 -9.11 -14.99 -10.60
CA ARG A 81 -9.59 -13.75 -10.03
C ARG A 81 -8.88 -13.45 -8.71
N ILE A 82 -8.54 -12.21 -8.51
CA ILE A 82 -7.92 -11.72 -7.29
C ILE A 82 -8.65 -10.47 -6.83
N HIS A 83 -8.96 -10.40 -5.55
CA HIS A 83 -9.51 -9.23 -4.90
C HIS A 83 -8.41 -8.38 -4.28
N LEU A 84 -8.41 -7.07 -4.53
CA LEU A 84 -7.45 -6.12 -4.00
C LEU A 84 -8.15 -5.14 -3.06
N MET A 85 -7.74 -5.15 -1.81
CA MET A 85 -8.06 -4.13 -0.82
C MET A 85 -6.91 -3.11 -0.77
N ALA A 86 -7.03 -2.04 -1.55
CA ALA A 86 -6.00 -1.00 -1.61
C ALA A 86 -6.01 -0.14 -0.34
N HIS A 87 -4.81 0.29 0.08
CA HIS A 87 -4.63 1.12 1.27
C HIS A 87 -5.38 2.45 1.15
N CYS A 88 -6.05 2.91 2.21
CA CYS A 88 -6.86 4.12 2.18
C CYS A 88 -6.07 5.36 1.73
N THR A 89 -4.84 5.55 2.22
CA THR A 89 -3.97 6.66 1.79
C THR A 89 -3.61 6.57 0.29
N GLU A 90 -3.43 5.37 -0.24
CA GLU A 90 -3.18 5.13 -1.66
C GLU A 90 -4.39 5.52 -2.51
N ARG A 91 -5.57 5.07 -2.11
CA ARG A 91 -6.83 5.40 -2.78
C ARG A 91 -7.12 6.91 -2.79
N THR A 92 -6.76 7.60 -1.70
CA THR A 92 -7.04 9.04 -1.55
C THR A 92 -5.99 9.91 -2.24
N ASN A 93 -4.69 9.59 -2.05
CA ASN A 93 -3.61 10.48 -2.47
C ASN A 93 -2.95 10.06 -3.80
N ALA A 94 -3.23 8.84 -4.27
CA ALA A 94 -2.71 8.32 -5.53
C ALA A 94 -3.74 7.40 -6.22
N PRO A 95 -4.97 7.87 -6.51
CA PRO A 95 -6.04 7.01 -7.03
C PRO A 95 -5.66 6.37 -8.38
N ALA A 96 -4.92 7.06 -9.23
CA ALA A 96 -4.44 6.51 -10.50
C ALA A 96 -3.51 5.29 -10.30
N ALA A 97 -2.73 5.27 -9.21
CA ALA A 97 -1.84 4.16 -8.91
C ALA A 97 -2.61 2.86 -8.57
N VAL A 98 -3.81 2.96 -8.01
CA VAL A 98 -4.68 1.79 -7.80
C VAL A 98 -5.09 1.17 -9.14
N GLY A 99 -5.43 2.00 -10.14
CA GLY A 99 -5.75 1.53 -11.50
C GLY A 99 -4.58 0.84 -12.20
N GLN A 100 -3.35 1.23 -11.90
CA GLN A 100 -2.15 0.61 -12.47
C GLN A 100 -2.00 -0.86 -12.04
N TRP A 101 -2.43 -1.23 -10.85
CA TRP A 101 -2.49 -2.65 -10.47
C TRP A 101 -3.35 -3.46 -11.44
N LYS A 102 -4.50 -2.91 -11.85
CA LYS A 102 -5.36 -3.59 -12.84
C LYS A 102 -4.63 -3.81 -14.16
N THR A 103 -3.96 -2.79 -14.68
CA THR A 103 -3.16 -2.90 -15.91
C THR A 103 -2.08 -3.99 -15.81
N ILE A 104 -1.39 -4.08 -14.67
CA ILE A 104 -0.35 -5.09 -14.42
C ILE A 104 -0.96 -6.49 -14.40
N PHE A 105 -2.04 -6.68 -13.65
CA PHE A 105 -2.68 -7.99 -13.52
C PHE A 105 -3.37 -8.43 -14.83
N ASP A 106 -3.94 -7.52 -15.60
CA ASP A 106 -4.47 -7.80 -16.94
C ASP A 106 -3.37 -8.30 -17.89
N LYS A 107 -2.17 -7.70 -17.84
CA LYS A 107 -0.98 -8.19 -18.59
C LYS A 107 -0.60 -9.62 -18.19
N LEU A 108 -0.77 -9.98 -16.93
CA LEU A 108 -0.49 -11.32 -16.41
C LEU A 108 -1.63 -12.32 -16.65
N GLY A 109 -2.72 -11.93 -17.33
CA GLY A 109 -3.89 -12.76 -17.56
C GLY A 109 -4.74 -13.01 -16.30
N ILE A 110 -4.63 -12.15 -15.28
CA ILE A 110 -5.35 -12.25 -14.01
C ILE A 110 -6.41 -11.15 -13.96
N GLU A 111 -7.62 -11.51 -13.59
CA GLU A 111 -8.69 -10.53 -13.36
C GLU A 111 -8.55 -9.93 -11.96
N LEU A 112 -8.29 -8.61 -11.88
CA LEU A 112 -8.19 -7.91 -10.63
C LEU A 112 -9.48 -7.14 -10.32
N ILE A 113 -10.10 -7.46 -9.20
CA ILE A 113 -11.25 -6.77 -8.64
C ILE A 113 -10.76 -5.89 -7.49
N VAL A 114 -10.93 -4.57 -7.62
CA VAL A 114 -10.59 -3.64 -6.53
C VAL A 114 -11.81 -3.46 -5.64
N ASP A 115 -11.70 -3.90 -4.39
CA ASP A 115 -12.79 -3.81 -3.43
C ASP A 115 -12.92 -2.39 -2.87
N ASP A 116 -14.15 -1.94 -2.76
CA ASP A 116 -14.45 -0.65 -2.13
C ASP A 116 -14.58 -0.80 -0.61
N VAL A 117 -13.44 -0.73 0.08
CA VAL A 117 -13.38 -0.78 1.54
C VAL A 117 -12.87 0.54 2.12
N GLY A 118 -13.32 0.87 3.32
CA GLY A 118 -12.86 2.04 4.07
C GLY A 118 -11.50 1.85 4.73
N CYS A 119 -11.26 2.59 5.80
CA CYS A 119 -10.07 2.40 6.64
C CYS A 119 -10.13 1.06 7.37
N CYS A 120 -9.01 0.35 7.41
CA CYS A 120 -8.92 -0.92 8.16
C CYS A 120 -8.89 -0.74 9.69
N GLY A 121 -8.80 0.50 10.18
CA GLY A 121 -8.75 0.80 11.62
C GLY A 121 -7.32 0.81 12.21
N MET A 122 -6.31 0.28 11.54
CA MET A 122 -4.94 0.24 12.08
C MET A 122 -4.25 1.59 12.10
N ALA A 123 -4.34 2.38 11.01
CA ALA A 123 -3.78 3.73 10.88
C ALA A 123 -2.38 3.89 11.49
N GLY A 124 -1.40 3.17 10.96
CA GLY A 124 -0.04 3.15 11.51
C GLY A 124 0.04 2.38 12.83
N THR A 125 0.31 3.07 13.93
CA THR A 125 0.37 2.48 15.28
C THR A 125 -0.95 2.59 16.05
N PHE A 126 -1.91 3.36 15.56
CA PHE A 126 -3.16 3.67 16.26
C PHE A 126 -3.90 2.42 16.76
N GLY A 127 -4.11 1.42 15.91
CA GLY A 127 -4.81 0.20 16.26
C GLY A 127 -4.01 -0.75 17.16
N HIS A 128 -2.70 -0.51 17.35
CA HIS A 128 -1.87 -1.24 18.32
C HIS A 128 -1.95 -0.66 19.73
N GLU A 129 -2.42 0.57 19.87
CA GLU A 129 -2.56 1.20 21.19
C GLU A 129 -3.83 0.72 21.88
N VAL A 130 -3.69 0.21 23.09
CA VAL A 130 -4.81 -0.35 23.87
C VAL A 130 -6.01 0.60 23.99
N ARG A 131 -5.73 1.90 24.21
CA ARG A 131 -6.76 2.94 24.30
C ARG A 131 -7.60 3.12 23.04
N ASN A 132 -7.06 2.77 21.87
CA ASN A 132 -7.70 2.93 20.57
C ASN A 132 -8.32 1.63 20.05
N ARG A 133 -8.15 0.53 20.77
CA ARG A 133 -8.50 -0.81 20.29
C ARG A 133 -9.97 -0.94 19.88
N ALA A 134 -10.88 -0.51 20.74
CA ALA A 134 -12.32 -0.59 20.47
C ALA A 134 -12.71 0.20 19.21
N LEU A 135 -12.16 1.40 19.02
CA LEU A 135 -12.41 2.19 17.81
C LEU A 135 -11.79 1.54 16.57
N SER A 136 -10.58 1.00 16.68
CA SER A 136 -9.93 0.27 15.58
C SER A 136 -10.75 -0.96 15.14
N GLU A 137 -11.29 -1.72 16.07
CA GLU A 137 -12.17 -2.87 15.81
C GLU A 137 -13.49 -2.44 15.16
N THR A 138 -14.08 -1.33 15.63
CA THR A 138 -15.29 -0.75 15.02
C THR A 138 -15.04 -0.36 13.55
N LEU A 139 -13.96 0.35 13.27
CA LEU A 139 -13.60 0.74 11.89
C LEU A 139 -13.38 -0.48 11.00
N TYR A 140 -12.74 -1.52 11.51
CA TYR A 140 -12.57 -2.77 10.79
C TYR A 140 -13.90 -3.44 10.44
N ALA A 141 -14.79 -3.50 11.42
CA ALA A 141 -16.10 -4.12 11.27
C ALA A 141 -17.03 -3.40 10.29
N MET A 142 -16.78 -2.11 10.01
CA MET A 142 -17.62 -1.31 9.08
C MET A 142 -17.49 -1.75 7.62
N SER A 143 -16.31 -2.20 7.18
CA SER A 143 -16.11 -2.54 5.77
C SER A 143 -15.20 -3.74 5.52
N TRP A 144 -14.10 -3.88 6.23
CA TRP A 144 -13.11 -4.94 6.00
C TRP A 144 -13.64 -6.32 6.37
N LYS A 145 -14.21 -6.45 7.56
CA LYS A 145 -14.76 -7.73 8.03
C LYS A 145 -15.85 -8.29 7.12
N PRO A 146 -16.92 -7.53 6.78
CA PRO A 146 -17.95 -8.04 5.85
C PRO A 146 -17.40 -8.31 4.45
N ALA A 147 -16.47 -7.47 3.97
CA ALA A 147 -15.83 -7.69 2.69
C ALA A 147 -15.01 -8.99 2.65
N LEU A 148 -14.31 -9.37 3.71
CA LEU A 148 -13.57 -10.63 3.81
C LEU A 148 -14.47 -11.85 4.00
N ALA A 149 -15.65 -11.68 4.58
CA ALA A 149 -16.61 -12.75 4.83
C ALA A 149 -17.59 -12.98 3.68
N ALA A 150 -17.50 -12.21 2.58
CA ALA A 150 -18.43 -12.34 1.46
C ALA A 150 -18.39 -13.74 0.84
N PRO A 151 -19.56 -14.37 0.55
CA PRO A 151 -19.63 -15.79 0.17
C PRO A 151 -19.01 -16.10 -1.21
N ASP A 152 -18.87 -15.10 -2.07
CA ASP A 152 -18.23 -15.20 -3.39
C ASP A 152 -16.69 -15.11 -3.35
N ARG A 153 -16.13 -15.00 -2.15
CA ARG A 153 -14.68 -14.91 -1.94
C ARG A 153 -14.01 -16.28 -1.92
N VAL A 154 -14.18 -17.01 -2.99
CA VAL A 154 -13.40 -18.23 -3.26
C VAL A 154 -11.98 -17.87 -3.71
N ASP A 155 -11.77 -16.63 -4.11
CA ASP A 155 -10.55 -16.14 -4.72
C ASP A 155 -9.56 -15.56 -3.69
N VAL A 156 -8.32 -15.40 -4.11
CA VAL A 156 -7.28 -14.82 -3.26
C VAL A 156 -7.54 -13.34 -3.01
N VAL A 157 -7.58 -12.95 -1.74
CA VAL A 157 -7.66 -11.54 -1.33
C VAL A 157 -6.27 -11.03 -0.99
N MET A 158 -5.92 -9.85 -1.50
CA MET A 158 -4.64 -9.19 -1.27
C MET A 158 -4.84 -7.78 -0.71
N ALA A 159 -3.84 -7.24 -0.03
CA ALA A 159 -3.85 -5.87 0.43
C ALA A 159 -2.49 -5.20 0.25
N THR A 160 -2.47 -3.94 -0.23
CA THR A 160 -1.24 -3.18 -0.47
C THR A 160 -0.61 -2.71 0.84
N GLY A 161 -1.40 -2.24 1.80
CA GLY A 161 -0.90 -1.67 3.05
C GLY A 161 -0.42 -2.70 4.06
N TYR A 162 0.76 -2.49 4.64
CA TYR A 162 1.26 -3.32 5.74
C TYR A 162 0.33 -3.25 6.97
N SER A 163 -0.09 -2.04 7.33
CA SER A 163 -1.03 -1.81 8.43
C SER A 163 -2.35 -2.55 8.23
N CYS A 164 -2.88 -2.59 7.00
CA CYS A 164 -4.10 -3.31 6.67
C CYS A 164 -3.93 -4.82 6.85
N ARG A 165 -2.84 -5.38 6.34
CA ARG A 165 -2.53 -6.81 6.49
C ARG A 165 -2.31 -7.20 7.95
N SER A 166 -1.68 -6.31 8.74
CA SER A 166 -1.51 -6.48 10.18
C SER A 166 -2.87 -6.47 10.92
N GLN A 167 -3.78 -5.58 10.51
CA GLN A 167 -5.12 -5.51 11.08
C GLN A 167 -5.91 -6.80 10.84
N VAL A 168 -5.95 -7.28 9.60
CA VAL A 168 -6.64 -8.54 9.27
C VAL A 168 -6.06 -9.71 10.04
N LYS A 169 -4.73 -9.79 10.15
CA LYS A 169 -4.08 -10.82 10.96
C LYS A 169 -4.45 -10.72 12.44
N LEU A 170 -4.56 -9.49 12.97
CA LEU A 170 -4.91 -9.27 14.38
C LEU A 170 -6.38 -9.62 14.67
N MET A 171 -7.30 -9.27 13.75
CA MET A 171 -8.74 -9.43 13.95
C MET A 171 -9.25 -10.83 13.61
N ASP A 172 -8.79 -11.39 12.50
CA ASP A 172 -9.33 -12.64 11.94
C ASP A 172 -8.30 -13.78 11.86
N GLY A 173 -7.04 -13.56 12.28
CA GLY A 173 -5.96 -14.54 12.18
C GLY A 173 -5.45 -14.80 10.75
N VAL A 174 -6.01 -14.13 9.75
CA VAL A 174 -5.73 -14.35 8.32
C VAL A 174 -4.52 -13.53 7.87
N LYS A 175 -3.60 -14.15 7.14
CA LYS A 175 -2.45 -13.47 6.52
C LYS A 175 -2.76 -13.15 5.06
N LEU A 176 -3.10 -11.91 4.77
CA LEU A 176 -3.26 -11.46 3.40
C LEU A 176 -1.90 -11.27 2.72
N PRO A 177 -1.72 -11.74 1.46
CA PRO A 177 -0.54 -11.44 0.67
C PRO A 177 -0.55 -9.99 0.16
N HIS A 178 0.64 -9.50 -0.22
CA HIS A 178 0.80 -8.27 -0.99
C HIS A 178 0.69 -8.57 -2.50
N PRO A 179 0.18 -7.65 -3.34
CA PRO A 179 0.08 -7.87 -4.80
C PRO A 179 1.39 -8.32 -5.47
N LEU A 180 2.55 -7.85 -5.01
CA LEU A 180 3.86 -8.31 -5.51
C LEU A 180 4.08 -9.82 -5.33
N GLN A 181 3.47 -10.45 -4.33
CA GLN A 181 3.60 -11.89 -4.10
C GLN A 181 2.81 -12.74 -5.10
N ALA A 182 1.91 -12.13 -5.87
CA ALA A 182 1.22 -12.81 -6.96
C ALA A 182 1.96 -12.72 -8.29
N ILE A 183 2.95 -11.84 -8.38
CA ILE A 183 3.76 -11.57 -9.57
C ILE A 183 5.05 -12.41 -9.55
N LEU A 184 5.51 -12.77 -8.35
CA LEU A 184 6.69 -13.62 -8.12
C LEU A 184 6.35 -15.10 -8.18
#